data_3b4d3dea34c6dd861093c7d58a841959
#
_entry.id   3b4d3dea34c6dd861093c7d58a841959
#
_cell.length_a   1.000
_cell.length_b   1.000
_cell.length_c   1.000
_cell.angle_alpha   90.00
_cell.angle_beta   90.00
_cell.angle_gamma   90.00
#
_symmetry.space_group_name_H-M   'P 1'
#
loop_
_entity.id
_entity.type
_entity.pdbx_description
1 polymer ?
#
loop_
_entity_poly.entity_id
_entity_poly.type
_entity_poly.pdbx_seq_one_letter_code
_entity_poly.pdbx_strand_id
1 'polypeptide(L)'
;MSNMPELGFGQATPELVLDRLPVQGSLPDWLHGTLLRNGPGTFRVGQQQYRHWFDGLAMLHKFSFGPGRVSYANKFLATKSYQEAQATGRIAYSEFATDPCRSLFGRVMAVFSPQITDSAKVSLARLAGQFLALAETPIQVAFDPETLETVGVFNYEPGVVGQMTTVHPHFDEAHDTAYNLVTRYHRISHYRIYSVRPGRDNQRLAQIPTKQPAYMHSFGMSQNHFILTEFPLVVNPLNLLLWLRPYIENFRWQPQRGTPFWVINRHTGQLVGRFDSDPFFAFHHVNAFEEGNELVVDLVAYPDASIVNAYYLNRLHDPQAELPFGQLRRYRLPLGGGRARYELLSEACMELPRFDYERYNTNSQYRYVYAVSVNPQQRQGFYNQLVKVDTRTGRVQTWHETDCYPGEPVFVGRPGRVAEDDGVILSVVLDAGQGTSFLLVLDAQSFAERARATLPHPVLFGYHGDYFPAEPLLPR
;
A
#
# COMPACT_ATOMS: atom_id res chain seq x y z
N MET A 1 -13.71 -27.12 3.55
CA MET A 1 -13.34 -25.75 3.99
C MET A 1 -12.16 -25.34 3.13
N SER A 2 -12.18 -24.15 2.58
CA SER A 2 -11.08 -23.60 1.76
C SER A 2 -9.80 -23.52 2.59
N ASN A 3 -8.66 -23.95 2.03
CA ASN A 3 -7.34 -23.82 2.68
C ASN A 3 -6.71 -22.43 2.47
N MET A 4 -7.55 -21.43 2.17
CA MET A 4 -7.13 -20.06 1.87
C MET A 4 -6.19 -19.47 2.92
N PRO A 5 -6.45 -19.59 4.25
CA PRO A 5 -5.57 -18.95 5.22
C PRO A 5 -4.14 -19.49 5.18
N GLU A 6 -3.93 -20.78 5.04
CA GLU A 6 -2.59 -21.35 4.95
C GLU A 6 -1.89 -21.01 3.63
N LEU A 7 -2.63 -21.00 2.51
CA LEU A 7 -2.12 -20.67 1.20
C LEU A 7 -1.80 -19.17 1.06
N GLY A 8 -2.59 -18.31 1.69
CA GLY A 8 -2.46 -16.85 1.59
C GLY A 8 -1.59 -16.19 2.66
N PHE A 9 -1.47 -16.82 3.85
CA PHE A 9 -0.74 -16.28 5.02
C PHE A 9 0.26 -17.28 5.62
N GLY A 10 0.62 -18.31 4.91
CA GLY A 10 1.52 -19.36 5.37
C GLY A 10 2.98 -19.10 5.03
N GLN A 11 3.56 -20.08 4.36
CA GLN A 11 4.97 -20.08 3.99
C GLN A 11 5.13 -19.85 2.49
N ALA A 12 6.16 -19.07 2.14
CA ALA A 12 6.51 -18.81 0.76
C ALA A 12 6.85 -20.07 -0.01
N THR A 13 6.54 -20.00 -1.29
CA THR A 13 7.08 -20.89 -2.30
C THR A 13 8.54 -20.53 -2.62
N PRO A 14 9.32 -21.49 -3.16
CA PRO A 14 10.67 -21.23 -3.61
C PRO A 14 10.75 -20.09 -4.64
N GLU A 15 11.91 -19.42 -4.69
CA GLU A 15 12.23 -18.49 -5.77
C GLU A 15 12.24 -19.23 -7.11
N LEU A 16 11.56 -18.66 -8.09
CA LEU A 16 11.39 -19.23 -9.44
C LEU A 16 11.61 -18.16 -10.51
N VAL A 17 12.13 -18.64 -11.65
CA VAL A 17 12.15 -17.88 -12.90
C VAL A 17 11.51 -18.76 -13.98
N LEU A 18 10.45 -18.27 -14.59
CA LEU A 18 9.66 -18.97 -15.61
C LEU A 18 9.57 -18.09 -16.85
N ASP A 19 10.16 -18.53 -17.95
CA ASP A 19 10.17 -17.78 -19.21
C ASP A 19 8.76 -17.62 -19.82
N ARG A 20 7.84 -18.52 -19.45
CA ARG A 20 6.49 -18.51 -19.97
C ARG A 20 5.51 -19.16 -18.99
N LEU A 21 4.43 -18.46 -18.67
CA LEU A 21 3.27 -19.00 -17.97
C LEU A 21 2.25 -19.54 -18.99
N PRO A 22 1.47 -20.59 -18.65
CA PRO A 22 0.27 -20.99 -19.38
C PRO A 22 -0.74 -19.84 -19.37
N VAL A 23 -1.16 -19.37 -20.54
CA VAL A 23 -2.15 -18.30 -20.71
C VAL A 23 -3.42 -18.89 -21.29
N GLN A 24 -4.55 -18.62 -20.63
CA GLN A 24 -5.90 -18.85 -21.17
C GLN A 24 -6.50 -17.49 -21.56
N GLY A 25 -7.26 -17.44 -22.66
CA GLY A 25 -7.79 -16.21 -23.20
C GLY A 25 -6.81 -15.45 -24.09
N SER A 26 -6.98 -14.12 -24.24
CA SER A 26 -6.20 -13.31 -25.16
C SER A 26 -5.68 -12.04 -24.47
N LEU A 27 -4.36 -11.92 -24.41
CA LEU A 27 -3.69 -10.69 -23.95
C LEU A 27 -3.82 -9.61 -25.02
N PRO A 28 -4.00 -8.34 -24.61
CA PRO A 28 -3.96 -7.23 -25.59
C PRO A 28 -2.58 -7.11 -26.24
N ASP A 29 -2.54 -6.90 -27.56
CA ASP A 29 -1.28 -6.77 -28.30
C ASP A 29 -0.44 -5.57 -27.85
N TRP A 30 -1.09 -4.54 -27.27
CA TRP A 30 -0.41 -3.34 -26.77
C TRP A 30 0.14 -3.50 -25.35
N LEU A 31 -0.19 -4.58 -24.63
CA LEU A 31 0.26 -4.79 -23.26
C LEU A 31 1.72 -5.28 -23.25
N HIS A 32 2.65 -4.33 -23.20
CA HIS A 32 4.08 -4.56 -23.14
C HIS A 32 4.68 -3.81 -21.95
N GLY A 33 5.37 -4.53 -21.07
CA GLY A 33 5.96 -3.97 -19.86
C GLY A 33 6.00 -4.99 -18.72
N THR A 34 6.07 -4.49 -17.51
CA THR A 34 6.26 -5.34 -16.34
C THR A 34 5.35 -4.91 -15.20
N LEU A 35 4.55 -5.83 -14.67
CA LEU A 35 3.90 -5.67 -13.37
C LEU A 35 4.88 -6.16 -12.30
N LEU A 36 5.29 -5.26 -11.43
CA LEU A 36 6.02 -5.57 -10.21
C LEU A 36 5.04 -5.56 -9.02
N ARG A 37 5.14 -6.56 -8.15
CA ARG A 37 4.34 -6.66 -6.92
C ARG A 37 5.26 -6.84 -5.74
N ASN A 38 4.89 -6.25 -4.60
CA ASN A 38 5.60 -6.37 -3.34
C ASN A 38 4.67 -6.93 -2.26
N GLY A 39 5.23 -7.69 -1.35
CA GLY A 39 4.48 -8.26 -0.25
C GLY A 39 5.33 -9.16 0.64
N PRO A 40 4.71 -9.77 1.66
CA PRO A 40 5.39 -10.77 2.45
C PRO A 40 5.61 -12.05 1.63
N GLY A 41 6.84 -12.54 1.61
CA GLY A 41 7.20 -13.84 1.03
C GLY A 41 7.08 -14.98 2.04
N THR A 42 7.03 -14.68 3.33
CA THR A 42 6.79 -15.68 4.38
C THR A 42 6.29 -15.01 5.66
N PHE A 43 5.40 -15.70 6.35
CA PHE A 43 4.98 -15.36 7.72
C PHE A 43 5.60 -16.29 8.77
N ARG A 44 6.54 -17.15 8.38
CA ARG A 44 7.23 -18.09 9.28
C ARG A 44 8.75 -18.01 9.10
N VAL A 45 9.47 -18.08 10.21
CA VAL A 45 10.93 -18.16 10.26
C VAL A 45 11.29 -19.23 11.29
N GLY A 46 11.77 -20.39 10.83
CA GLY A 46 12.01 -21.55 11.68
C GLY A 46 10.72 -21.98 12.39
N GLN A 47 10.72 -21.97 13.74
CA GLN A 47 9.57 -22.29 14.56
C GLN A 47 8.75 -21.05 14.98
N GLN A 48 9.15 -19.86 14.57
CA GLN A 48 8.49 -18.62 14.92
C GLN A 48 7.53 -18.18 13.79
N GLN A 49 6.40 -17.58 14.17
CA GLN A 49 5.42 -17.03 13.25
C GLN A 49 5.25 -15.54 13.49
N TYR A 50 5.18 -14.76 12.43
CA TYR A 50 4.72 -13.39 12.46
C TYR A 50 3.24 -13.34 12.87
N ARG A 51 2.82 -12.22 13.43
CA ARG A 51 1.50 -12.13 14.09
C ARG A 51 0.45 -11.39 13.27
N HIS A 52 0.86 -10.60 12.28
CA HIS A 52 -0.01 -9.68 11.58
C HIS A 52 0.25 -9.73 10.08
N TRP A 53 -0.77 -9.44 9.26
CA TRP A 53 -0.59 -9.39 7.81
C TRP A 53 0.50 -8.40 7.40
N PHE A 54 0.65 -7.26 8.11
CA PHE A 54 1.70 -6.26 7.83
C PHE A 54 3.11 -6.64 8.31
N ASP A 55 3.29 -7.83 8.84
CA ASP A 55 4.60 -8.39 9.19
C ASP A 55 5.15 -9.26 8.05
N GLY A 56 6.29 -9.91 8.27
CA GLY A 56 6.89 -10.87 7.33
C GLY A 56 8.11 -10.34 6.59
N LEU A 57 8.73 -11.21 5.80
CA LEU A 57 9.92 -10.89 5.01
C LEU A 57 9.52 -10.54 3.57
N ALA A 58 10.13 -9.50 3.02
CA ALA A 58 9.77 -8.94 1.72
C ALA A 58 10.13 -9.86 0.56
N MET A 59 9.19 -10.06 -0.37
CA MET A 59 9.39 -10.73 -1.65
C MET A 59 8.81 -9.91 -2.78
N LEU A 60 9.58 -9.81 -3.86
CA LEU A 60 9.14 -9.21 -5.10
C LEU A 60 8.60 -10.28 -6.04
N HIS A 61 7.57 -9.93 -6.80
CA HIS A 61 7.02 -10.72 -7.89
C HIS A 61 7.02 -9.88 -9.16
N LYS A 62 7.53 -10.44 -10.26
CA LYS A 62 7.66 -9.80 -11.57
C LYS A 62 6.88 -10.58 -12.60
N PHE A 63 5.94 -9.92 -13.29
CA PHE A 63 5.25 -10.45 -14.45
C PHE A 63 5.60 -9.58 -15.66
N SER A 64 6.34 -10.13 -16.62
CA SER A 64 6.74 -9.39 -17.82
C SER A 64 5.90 -9.83 -19.01
N PHE A 65 5.33 -8.84 -19.70
CA PHE A 65 4.42 -9.03 -20.84
C PHE A 65 5.18 -8.84 -22.15
N GLY A 66 5.05 -9.81 -23.04
CA GLY A 66 5.50 -9.77 -24.41
C GLY A 66 4.40 -10.25 -25.36
N PRO A 67 4.64 -10.32 -26.69
CA PRO A 67 3.64 -10.73 -27.65
C PRO A 67 3.04 -12.09 -27.32
N GLY A 68 1.77 -12.11 -26.85
CA GLY A 68 1.02 -13.31 -26.50
C GLY A 68 1.62 -14.17 -25.36
N ARG A 69 2.48 -13.61 -24.52
CA ARG A 69 3.14 -14.35 -23.44
C ARG A 69 3.29 -13.51 -22.18
N VAL A 70 3.35 -14.20 -21.06
CA VAL A 70 3.73 -13.65 -19.74
C VAL A 70 4.86 -14.52 -19.20
N SER A 71 5.96 -13.90 -18.76
CA SER A 71 6.99 -14.54 -17.94
C SER A 71 6.82 -14.17 -16.48
N TYR A 72 7.43 -14.94 -15.58
CA TYR A 72 7.33 -14.71 -14.15
C TYR A 72 8.67 -14.93 -13.45
N ALA A 73 8.94 -14.09 -12.46
CA ALA A 73 10.01 -14.29 -11.49
C ALA A 73 9.57 -13.80 -10.12
N ASN A 74 10.05 -14.45 -9.08
CA ASN A 74 9.92 -13.96 -7.71
C ASN A 74 11.24 -14.09 -6.96
N LYS A 75 11.50 -13.16 -6.03
CA LYS A 75 12.74 -13.15 -5.26
C LYS A 75 12.55 -12.45 -3.92
N PHE A 76 13.14 -13.01 -2.87
CA PHE A 76 13.25 -12.31 -1.59
C PHE A 76 14.18 -11.10 -1.72
N LEU A 77 13.82 -10.00 -1.09
CA LEU A 77 14.78 -8.91 -0.87
C LEU A 77 15.83 -9.37 0.16
N ALA A 78 17.10 -9.31 -0.22
CA ALA A 78 18.23 -9.70 0.64
C ALA A 78 18.53 -8.62 1.69
N THR A 79 17.52 -8.22 2.46
CA THR A 79 17.60 -7.28 3.57
C THR A 79 18.36 -7.89 4.75
N LYS A 80 18.79 -7.06 5.71
CA LYS A 80 19.39 -7.56 6.96
C LYS A 80 18.43 -8.47 7.72
N SER A 81 17.12 -8.08 7.76
CA SER A 81 16.06 -8.89 8.37
C SER A 81 15.99 -10.29 7.74
N TYR A 82 16.04 -10.36 6.40
CA TYR A 82 16.02 -11.63 5.68
C TYR A 82 17.30 -12.47 5.93
N GLN A 83 18.47 -11.84 5.80
CA GLN A 83 19.76 -12.51 5.99
C GLN A 83 19.88 -13.10 7.41
N GLU A 84 19.51 -12.34 8.43
CA GLU A 84 19.54 -12.79 9.81
C GLU A 84 18.51 -13.92 10.06
N ALA A 85 17.33 -13.83 9.47
CA ALA A 85 16.32 -14.88 9.54
C ALA A 85 16.83 -16.20 8.91
N GLN A 86 17.51 -16.13 7.76
CA GLN A 86 18.12 -17.30 7.12
C GLN A 86 19.26 -17.90 7.95
N ALA A 87 20.12 -17.05 8.51
CA ALA A 87 21.29 -17.49 9.28
C ALA A 87 20.91 -18.12 10.62
N THR A 88 19.88 -17.59 11.30
CA THR A 88 19.55 -17.97 12.69
C THR A 88 18.28 -18.82 12.84
N GLY A 89 17.42 -18.86 11.82
CA GLY A 89 16.09 -19.45 11.90
C GLY A 89 15.16 -18.72 12.88
N ARG A 90 15.39 -17.43 13.13
CA ARG A 90 14.64 -16.64 14.13
C ARG A 90 14.26 -15.27 13.56
N ILE A 91 13.14 -14.73 14.07
CA ILE A 91 12.75 -13.33 13.85
C ILE A 91 13.67 -12.46 14.72
N ALA A 92 14.52 -11.65 14.09
CA ALA A 92 15.52 -10.83 14.78
C ALA A 92 15.11 -9.37 14.96
N TYR A 93 14.24 -8.85 14.10
CA TYR A 93 13.86 -7.43 14.04
C TYR A 93 12.42 -7.22 14.48
N SER A 94 12.16 -6.04 15.08
CA SER A 94 10.80 -5.63 15.41
C SER A 94 10.07 -5.21 14.16
N GLU A 95 8.85 -5.75 13.98
CA GLU A 95 7.95 -5.50 12.87
C GLU A 95 6.73 -4.68 13.34
N PHE A 96 5.73 -4.57 12.49
CA PHE A 96 4.50 -3.80 12.80
C PHE A 96 3.80 -4.32 14.06
N ALA A 97 3.56 -5.63 14.16
CA ALA A 97 2.88 -6.26 15.30
C ALA A 97 3.64 -7.45 15.91
N THR A 98 4.85 -7.73 15.45
CA THR A 98 5.69 -8.82 15.96
C THR A 98 6.98 -8.26 16.51
N ASP A 99 7.31 -8.60 17.74
CA ASP A 99 8.61 -8.36 18.34
C ASP A 99 9.42 -9.67 18.41
N PRO A 100 10.75 -9.60 18.26
CA PRO A 100 11.61 -10.74 18.54
C PRO A 100 11.44 -11.23 19.97
N CYS A 101 11.52 -12.55 20.18
CA CYS A 101 11.55 -13.12 21.52
C CYS A 101 12.89 -12.75 22.19
N ARG A 102 12.90 -11.69 22.99
CA ARG A 102 14.08 -11.18 23.70
C ARG A 102 14.02 -11.53 25.19
N SER A 103 15.19 -11.85 25.76
CA SER A 103 15.35 -11.89 27.21
C SER A 103 15.07 -10.51 27.85
N LEU A 104 14.84 -10.45 29.15
CA LEU A 104 14.70 -9.17 29.86
C LEU A 104 15.89 -8.25 29.62
N PHE A 105 17.10 -8.79 29.63
CA PHE A 105 18.32 -8.03 29.31
C PHE A 105 18.29 -7.53 27.84
N GLY A 106 17.92 -8.38 26.88
CA GLY A 106 17.78 -8.01 25.48
C GLY A 106 16.74 -6.90 25.25
N ARG A 107 15.67 -6.85 26.03
CA ARG A 107 14.68 -5.75 26.00
C ARG A 107 15.28 -4.43 26.50
N VAL A 108 16.04 -4.45 27.57
CA VAL A 108 16.75 -3.25 28.08
C VAL A 108 17.75 -2.74 27.05
N MET A 109 18.53 -3.63 26.45
CA MET A 109 19.49 -3.24 25.41
C MET A 109 18.81 -2.69 24.14
N ALA A 110 17.64 -3.17 23.76
CA ALA A 110 16.89 -2.68 22.63
C ALA A 110 16.44 -1.20 22.78
N VAL A 111 16.32 -0.70 24.02
CA VAL A 111 16.04 0.72 24.28
C VAL A 111 17.21 1.59 23.83
N PHE A 112 18.44 1.10 24.00
CA PHE A 112 19.65 1.84 23.64
C PHE A 112 20.07 1.62 22.18
N SER A 113 19.70 0.49 21.58
CA SER A 113 20.02 0.15 20.20
C SER A 113 18.82 -0.57 19.54
N PRO A 114 17.78 0.17 19.16
CA PRO A 114 16.59 -0.41 18.56
C PRO A 114 16.91 -1.03 17.19
N GLN A 115 16.58 -2.32 17.06
CA GLN A 115 16.69 -3.02 15.79
C GLN A 115 15.35 -2.93 15.05
N ILE A 116 15.24 -1.94 14.18
CA ILE A 116 14.06 -1.70 13.34
C ILE A 116 14.23 -2.51 12.06
N THR A 117 13.14 -3.09 11.58
CA THR A 117 13.12 -3.85 10.32
C THR A 117 13.51 -3.00 9.12
N ASP A 118 14.24 -3.60 8.21
CA ASP A 118 14.48 -3.12 6.85
C ASP A 118 13.69 -3.95 5.80
N SER A 119 12.71 -4.73 6.27
CA SER A 119 11.85 -5.55 5.41
C SER A 119 10.85 -4.66 4.65
N ALA A 120 11.31 -4.12 3.53
CA ALA A 120 10.59 -3.18 2.67
C ALA A 120 9.57 -3.92 1.79
N LYS A 121 8.47 -4.38 2.38
CA LYS A 121 7.49 -5.30 1.76
C LYS A 121 6.19 -4.65 1.31
N VAL A 122 5.99 -3.33 1.53
CA VAL A 122 4.65 -2.76 1.43
C VAL A 122 4.32 -2.26 0.02
N SER A 123 5.09 -1.33 -0.53
CA SER A 123 4.81 -0.79 -1.86
C SER A 123 6.09 -0.65 -2.69
N LEU A 124 5.95 -0.11 -3.89
CA LEU A 124 7.04 0.13 -4.83
C LEU A 124 7.02 1.59 -5.28
N ALA A 125 8.18 2.13 -5.58
CA ALA A 125 8.30 3.44 -6.18
C ALA A 125 9.55 3.51 -7.07
N ARG A 126 9.51 4.40 -8.08
CA ARG A 126 10.70 4.82 -8.81
C ARG A 126 11.09 6.21 -8.32
N LEU A 127 12.15 6.32 -7.52
CA LEU A 127 12.64 7.57 -6.96
C LEU A 127 14.05 7.83 -7.43
N ALA A 128 14.33 9.05 -7.89
CA ALA A 128 15.66 9.46 -8.36
C ALA A 128 16.30 8.45 -9.34
N GLY A 129 15.50 7.87 -10.23
CA GLY A 129 15.92 6.88 -11.22
C GLY A 129 16.10 5.46 -10.68
N GLN A 130 15.94 5.21 -9.39
CA GLN A 130 16.07 3.88 -8.76
C GLN A 130 14.71 3.25 -8.49
N PHE A 131 14.62 1.93 -8.63
CA PHE A 131 13.47 1.14 -8.19
C PHE A 131 13.62 0.81 -6.71
N LEU A 132 12.63 1.17 -5.92
CA LEU A 132 12.63 1.01 -4.48
C LEU A 132 11.46 0.17 -4.02
N ALA A 133 11.72 -0.76 -3.13
CA ALA A 133 10.74 -1.39 -2.27
C ALA A 133 10.60 -0.56 -0.99
N LEU A 134 9.37 -0.25 -0.59
CA LEU A 134 9.08 0.69 0.47
C LEU A 134 8.56 -0.01 1.73
N ALA A 135 8.95 0.56 2.88
CA ALA A 135 8.45 0.25 4.20
C ALA A 135 7.92 1.52 4.90
N GLU A 136 7.15 1.35 5.96
CA GLU A 136 6.76 2.48 6.83
C GLU A 136 7.93 3.02 7.66
N THR A 137 9.04 2.29 7.74
CA THR A 137 10.31 2.82 8.25
C THR A 137 11.02 3.61 7.15
N PRO A 138 11.87 4.61 7.45
CA PRO A 138 12.63 5.35 6.44
C PRO A 138 13.84 4.55 5.93
N ILE A 139 13.73 3.22 5.90
CA ILE A 139 14.75 2.28 5.39
C ILE A 139 14.14 1.63 4.14
N GLN A 140 14.29 2.30 3.00
CA GLN A 140 13.83 1.80 1.72
C GLN A 140 14.93 0.98 1.06
N VAL A 141 14.56 -0.01 0.26
CA VAL A 141 15.51 -0.95 -0.34
C VAL A 141 15.48 -0.82 -1.85
N ALA A 142 16.62 -0.45 -2.43
CA ALA A 142 16.79 -0.41 -3.87
C ALA A 142 17.00 -1.82 -4.42
N PHE A 143 16.40 -2.09 -5.57
CA PHE A 143 16.53 -3.36 -6.28
C PHE A 143 16.63 -3.15 -7.79
N ASP A 144 17.20 -4.12 -8.47
CA ASP A 144 17.25 -4.16 -9.93
C ASP A 144 15.93 -4.73 -10.48
N PRO A 145 15.16 -3.99 -11.31
CA PRO A 145 13.87 -4.45 -11.80
C PRO A 145 13.96 -5.62 -12.79
N GLU A 146 15.11 -5.86 -13.39
CA GLU A 146 15.30 -6.97 -14.34
C GLU A 146 15.59 -8.28 -13.62
N THR A 147 16.46 -8.25 -12.64
CA THR A 147 16.95 -9.45 -11.93
C THR A 147 16.28 -9.67 -10.58
N LEU A 148 15.57 -8.66 -10.06
CA LEU A 148 15.01 -8.55 -8.71
C LEU A 148 16.09 -8.61 -7.60
N GLU A 149 17.38 -8.47 -7.96
CA GLU A 149 18.47 -8.43 -7.00
C GLU A 149 18.40 -7.19 -6.13
N THR A 150 18.66 -7.36 -4.85
CA THR A 150 18.79 -6.27 -3.90
C THR A 150 20.06 -5.48 -4.18
N VAL A 151 19.95 -4.20 -4.45
CA VAL A 151 21.08 -3.28 -4.68
C VAL A 151 21.61 -2.74 -3.34
N GLY A 152 20.71 -2.39 -2.42
CA GLY A 152 21.06 -1.88 -1.10
C GLY A 152 20.02 -0.93 -0.52
N VAL A 153 20.36 -0.27 0.58
CA VAL A 153 19.49 0.70 1.24
C VAL A 153 19.57 2.03 0.49
N PHE A 154 18.41 2.61 0.17
CA PHE A 154 18.32 3.95 -0.40
C PHE A 154 18.59 5.00 0.67
N ASN A 155 19.52 5.88 0.40
CA ASN A 155 19.90 6.93 1.35
C ASN A 155 19.09 8.22 1.13
N TYR A 156 18.31 8.59 2.15
CA TYR A 156 17.56 9.85 2.17
C TYR A 156 18.36 11.04 2.70
N GLU A 157 19.61 10.86 3.10
CA GLU A 157 20.43 11.96 3.61
C GLU A 157 21.04 12.81 2.49
N PRO A 158 21.21 14.13 2.71
CA PRO A 158 20.69 14.89 3.84
C PRO A 158 19.23 15.28 3.69
N GLY A 159 18.51 15.48 4.82
CA GLY A 159 17.23 16.20 4.84
C GLY A 159 16.01 15.44 5.39
N VAL A 160 15.95 14.11 5.29
CA VAL A 160 14.81 13.35 5.84
C VAL A 160 15.16 12.79 7.21
N VAL A 161 14.56 13.36 8.25
CA VAL A 161 14.79 12.96 9.64
C VAL A 161 13.47 12.60 10.33
N GLY A 162 13.30 11.33 10.67
CA GLY A 162 12.14 10.78 11.37
C GLY A 162 12.27 9.28 11.53
N GLN A 163 11.30 8.65 12.16
CA GLN A 163 11.31 7.22 12.44
C GLN A 163 10.28 6.42 11.63
N MET A 164 9.20 7.07 11.18
CA MET A 164 8.17 6.42 10.36
C MET A 164 7.85 7.30 9.16
N THR A 165 7.69 6.68 8.00
CA THR A 165 7.28 7.35 6.75
C THR A 165 6.01 6.71 6.22
N THR A 166 5.32 7.38 5.28
CA THR A 166 4.26 6.69 4.55
C THR A 166 4.85 5.82 3.44
N VAL A 167 4.09 4.84 2.98
CA VAL A 167 4.46 3.95 1.88
C VAL A 167 3.83 4.35 0.56
N HIS A 168 3.16 5.50 0.54
CA HIS A 168 2.46 6.08 -0.60
C HIS A 168 3.03 7.47 -0.93
N PRO A 169 4.24 7.57 -1.50
CA PRO A 169 4.74 8.84 -2.01
C PRO A 169 3.87 9.32 -3.18
N HIS A 170 3.71 10.64 -3.28
CA HIS A 170 3.09 11.27 -4.43
C HIS A 170 4.14 11.75 -5.43
N PHE A 171 3.80 11.70 -6.72
CA PHE A 171 4.69 12.10 -7.79
C PHE A 171 4.15 13.32 -8.52
N ASP A 172 5.04 14.24 -8.83
CA ASP A 172 4.84 15.33 -9.75
C ASP A 172 5.80 15.11 -10.95
N GLU A 173 5.28 14.44 -11.96
CA GLU A 173 6.06 14.08 -13.15
C GLU A 173 6.57 15.30 -13.91
N ALA A 174 5.79 16.38 -13.94
CA ALA A 174 6.17 17.62 -14.62
C ALA A 174 7.44 18.24 -14.01
N HIS A 175 7.73 18.00 -12.74
CA HIS A 175 8.88 18.53 -12.01
C HIS A 175 9.87 17.46 -11.56
N ASP A 176 9.70 16.20 -11.98
CA ASP A 176 10.49 15.04 -11.57
C ASP A 176 10.71 15.02 -10.04
N THR A 177 9.61 15.17 -9.31
CA THR A 177 9.64 15.34 -7.85
C THR A 177 8.70 14.35 -7.18
N ALA A 178 9.23 13.61 -6.24
CA ALA A 178 8.43 12.83 -5.30
C ALA A 178 8.24 13.58 -3.99
N TYR A 179 7.06 13.44 -3.40
CA TYR A 179 6.72 13.98 -2.09
C TYR A 179 6.32 12.85 -1.16
N ASN A 180 6.79 12.91 0.08
CA ASN A 180 6.36 11.96 1.10
C ASN A 180 6.32 12.62 2.48
N LEU A 181 5.76 11.90 3.44
CA LEU A 181 5.59 12.29 4.82
C LEU A 181 6.49 11.44 5.72
N VAL A 182 7.16 12.08 6.70
CA VAL A 182 7.87 11.39 7.77
C VAL A 182 7.40 11.89 9.12
N THR A 183 7.12 10.97 10.04
CA THR A 183 6.80 11.27 11.44
C THR A 183 8.07 11.17 12.27
N ARG A 184 8.41 12.28 12.94
CA ARG A 184 9.47 12.31 13.93
C ARG A 184 8.87 12.21 15.32
N TYR A 185 9.13 11.12 16.01
CA TYR A 185 8.74 10.93 17.41
C TYR A 185 9.72 11.62 18.33
N HIS A 186 9.20 12.48 19.18
CA HIS A 186 9.96 13.22 20.18
C HIS A 186 8.99 13.72 21.27
N ARG A 187 9.48 14.42 22.31
CA ARG A 187 8.63 15.08 23.32
C ARG A 187 7.57 15.98 22.68
N ILE A 188 7.93 16.70 21.63
CA ILE A 188 7.02 17.33 20.67
C ILE A 188 7.33 16.65 19.34
N SER A 189 6.44 15.80 18.91
CA SER A 189 6.55 15.09 17.64
C SER A 189 6.19 15.99 16.48
N HIS A 190 6.59 15.61 15.28
CA HIS A 190 6.31 16.40 14.09
C HIS A 190 5.95 15.49 12.91
N TYR A 191 4.96 15.91 12.17
CA TYR A 191 4.73 15.45 10.80
C TYR A 191 5.53 16.35 9.87
N ARG A 192 6.35 15.77 8.99
CA ARG A 192 7.22 16.52 8.08
C ARG A 192 6.98 16.06 6.67
N ILE A 193 6.64 16.98 5.78
CA ILE A 193 6.57 16.73 4.35
C ILE A 193 7.92 17.09 3.75
N TYR A 194 8.43 16.21 2.91
CA TYR A 194 9.67 16.38 2.21
C TYR A 194 9.54 16.05 0.73
N SER A 195 10.44 16.59 -0.08
CA SER A 195 10.57 16.26 -1.50
C SER A 195 11.87 15.55 -1.78
N VAL A 196 11.81 14.62 -2.73
CA VAL A 196 12.96 13.89 -3.28
C VAL A 196 13.04 14.20 -4.77
N ARG A 197 14.23 14.62 -5.23
CA ARG A 197 14.51 14.92 -6.64
C ARG A 197 15.83 14.28 -7.06
N PRO A 198 15.93 13.80 -8.32
CA PRO A 198 17.21 13.31 -8.82
C PRO A 198 18.32 14.36 -8.73
N GLY A 199 19.47 13.96 -8.22
CA GLY A 199 20.67 14.81 -8.17
C GLY A 199 20.56 16.06 -7.30
N ARG A 200 19.58 16.14 -6.39
CA ARG A 200 19.41 17.24 -5.43
C ARG A 200 19.23 16.72 -4.02
N ASP A 201 19.61 17.56 -3.06
CA ASP A 201 19.35 17.28 -1.65
C ASP A 201 17.85 17.25 -1.37
N ASN A 202 17.43 16.32 -0.52
CA ASN A 202 16.05 16.24 -0.06
C ASN A 202 15.68 17.48 0.75
N GLN A 203 14.52 18.05 0.49
CA GLN A 203 14.08 19.28 1.14
C GLN A 203 12.86 19.02 2.02
N ARG A 204 12.92 19.49 3.27
CA ARG A 204 11.75 19.59 4.12
C ARG A 204 10.92 20.79 3.69
N LEU A 205 9.68 20.53 3.24
CA LEU A 205 8.75 21.55 2.76
C LEU A 205 7.87 22.10 3.88
N ALA A 206 7.41 21.23 4.78
CA ALA A 206 6.50 21.62 5.87
C ALA A 206 6.75 20.80 7.14
N GLN A 207 6.30 21.35 8.27
CA GLN A 207 6.36 20.69 9.57
C GLN A 207 5.15 21.07 10.42
N ILE A 208 4.44 20.08 10.95
CA ILE A 208 3.30 20.27 11.86
C ILE A 208 3.64 19.61 13.20
N PRO A 209 3.63 20.36 14.32
CA PRO A 209 3.88 19.80 15.64
C PRO A 209 2.65 19.05 16.16
N THR A 210 2.88 17.95 16.87
CA THR A 210 1.85 17.21 17.59
C THR A 210 2.41 16.59 18.87
N LYS A 211 1.57 16.51 19.91
CA LYS A 211 1.95 15.84 21.18
C LYS A 211 1.71 14.34 21.15
N GLN A 212 0.70 13.91 20.42
CA GLN A 212 0.31 12.51 20.25
C GLN A 212 0.13 12.25 18.76
N PRO A 213 1.20 11.83 18.06
CA PRO A 213 1.10 11.57 16.63
C PRO A 213 0.19 10.39 16.33
N ALA A 214 -0.54 10.53 15.23
CA ALA A 214 -1.38 9.50 14.66
C ALA A 214 -0.56 8.46 13.90
N TYR A 215 -1.12 7.27 13.75
CA TYR A 215 -0.69 6.33 12.72
C TYR A 215 -1.14 6.86 11.35
N MET A 216 -0.20 7.01 10.46
CA MET A 216 -0.42 7.52 9.10
C MET A 216 0.22 6.62 8.07
N HIS A 217 -0.61 5.97 7.26
CA HIS A 217 -0.18 5.05 6.19
C HIS A 217 -0.04 5.76 4.84
N SER A 218 -0.90 6.73 4.57
CA SER A 218 -0.92 7.57 3.37
C SER A 218 -1.29 9.00 3.71
N PHE A 219 -1.20 9.90 2.75
CA PHE A 219 -1.66 11.29 2.84
C PHE A 219 -2.25 11.71 1.49
N GLY A 220 -2.97 12.84 1.45
CA GLY A 220 -3.52 13.37 0.21
C GLY A 220 -2.62 14.43 -0.42
N MET A 221 -2.66 14.54 -1.75
CA MET A 221 -2.04 15.62 -2.52
C MET A 221 -2.99 16.11 -3.60
N SER A 222 -3.20 17.41 -3.65
CA SER A 222 -3.88 18.09 -4.75
C SER A 222 -2.89 18.94 -5.55
N GLN A 223 -3.39 19.66 -6.53
CA GLN A 223 -2.52 20.53 -7.34
C GLN A 223 -1.77 21.58 -6.49
N ASN A 224 -2.42 22.13 -5.46
CA ASN A 224 -1.86 23.21 -4.64
C ASN A 224 -1.67 22.88 -3.17
N HIS A 225 -2.13 21.71 -2.70
CA HIS A 225 -2.11 21.39 -1.29
C HIS A 225 -1.63 19.95 -1.00
N PHE A 226 -1.01 19.79 0.18
CA PHE A 226 -0.90 18.50 0.86
C PHE A 226 -1.96 18.42 1.94
N ILE A 227 -2.53 17.24 2.12
CA ILE A 227 -3.59 16.97 3.08
C ILE A 227 -3.15 15.84 4.01
N LEU A 228 -2.93 16.18 5.30
CA LEU A 228 -2.66 15.18 6.33
C LEU A 228 -3.95 14.91 7.09
N THR A 229 -4.41 13.69 7.03
CA THR A 229 -5.61 13.24 7.77
C THR A 229 -5.14 12.60 9.09
N GLU A 230 -5.27 13.36 10.20
CA GLU A 230 -4.79 12.90 11.51
C GLU A 230 -5.85 12.03 12.18
N PHE A 231 -5.81 10.72 11.89
CA PHE A 231 -6.75 9.75 12.45
C PHE A 231 -6.61 9.66 13.98
N PRO A 232 -7.70 9.42 14.73
CA PRO A 232 -7.65 9.31 16.19
C PRO A 232 -7.08 7.98 16.71
N LEU A 233 -6.27 7.29 15.92
CA LEU A 233 -5.42 6.18 16.32
C LEU A 233 -4.03 6.75 16.63
N VAL A 234 -3.77 7.08 17.90
CA VAL A 234 -2.63 7.91 18.31
C VAL A 234 -1.75 7.20 19.33
N VAL A 235 -0.50 7.66 19.42
CA VAL A 235 0.49 7.12 20.35
C VAL A 235 1.08 8.21 21.25
N ASN A 236 1.38 7.83 22.50
CA ASN A 236 2.30 8.60 23.31
C ASN A 236 3.74 8.21 22.90
N PRO A 237 4.58 9.11 22.38
CA PRO A 237 5.92 8.80 21.91
C PRO A 237 6.83 8.16 22.96
N LEU A 238 6.61 8.43 24.25
CA LEU A 238 7.36 7.81 25.34
C LEU A 238 7.14 6.29 25.41
N ASN A 239 5.96 5.81 25.02
CA ASN A 239 5.69 4.36 25.02
C ASN A 239 6.51 3.64 23.94
N LEU A 240 6.80 4.29 22.82
CA LEU A 240 7.66 3.75 21.76
C LEU A 240 9.11 3.63 22.21
N LEU A 241 9.60 4.55 23.06
CA LEU A 241 10.97 4.52 23.56
C LEU A 241 11.22 3.33 24.50
N LEU A 242 10.18 2.83 25.17
CA LEU A 242 10.32 1.75 26.13
C LEU A 242 10.41 0.37 25.50
N TRP A 243 10.07 0.23 24.22
CA TRP A 243 10.13 -1.03 23.42
C TRP A 243 9.56 -2.25 24.14
N LEU A 244 8.50 -2.06 24.93
CA LEU A 244 7.84 -3.11 25.70
C LEU A 244 6.80 -3.89 24.91
N ARG A 245 6.36 -3.35 23.78
CA ARG A 245 5.32 -3.90 22.91
C ARG A 245 5.66 -3.64 21.44
N PRO A 246 5.15 -4.46 20.52
CA PRO A 246 5.23 -4.18 19.10
C PRO A 246 4.70 -2.78 18.73
N TYR A 247 5.17 -2.22 17.64
CA TYR A 247 4.91 -0.84 17.26
C TYR A 247 3.42 -0.47 17.35
N ILE A 248 2.54 -1.19 16.64
CA ILE A 248 1.10 -0.83 16.56
C ILE A 248 0.37 -1.01 17.90
N GLU A 249 0.84 -1.89 18.77
CA GLU A 249 0.20 -2.15 20.07
C GLU A 249 0.38 -0.98 21.07
N ASN A 250 1.21 0.02 20.75
CA ASN A 250 1.35 1.25 21.52
C ASN A 250 0.29 2.29 21.18
N PHE A 251 -0.37 2.18 20.04
CA PHE A 251 -1.40 3.11 19.62
C PHE A 251 -2.73 2.87 20.32
N ARG A 252 -3.51 3.93 20.48
CA ARG A 252 -4.84 3.90 21.12
C ARG A 252 -5.83 4.67 20.28
N TRP A 253 -6.99 4.06 20.05
CA TRP A 253 -8.13 4.72 19.43
C TRP A 253 -8.76 5.71 20.43
N GLN A 254 -8.83 6.99 20.04
CA GLN A 254 -9.35 8.10 20.87
C GLN A 254 -10.41 8.89 20.06
N PRO A 255 -11.62 8.35 19.85
CA PRO A 255 -12.62 8.95 18.95
C PRO A 255 -13.05 10.36 19.35
N GLN A 256 -12.93 10.73 20.64
CA GLN A 256 -13.23 12.08 21.12
C GLN A 256 -12.37 13.19 20.49
N ARG A 257 -11.28 12.83 19.82
CA ARG A 257 -10.41 13.79 19.12
C ARG A 257 -10.98 14.22 17.77
N GLY A 258 -11.93 13.44 17.20
CA GLY A 258 -12.30 13.56 15.80
C GLY A 258 -11.14 13.20 14.86
N THR A 259 -11.34 13.46 13.58
CA THR A 259 -10.31 13.28 12.53
C THR A 259 -10.09 14.62 11.83
N PRO A 260 -9.15 15.46 12.25
CA PRO A 260 -8.83 16.69 11.57
C PRO A 260 -8.02 16.46 10.29
N PHE A 261 -8.31 17.26 9.28
CA PHE A 261 -7.52 17.41 8.07
C PHE A 261 -6.63 18.66 8.21
N TRP A 262 -5.33 18.48 8.13
CA TRP A 262 -4.36 19.56 8.06
C TRP A 262 -4.03 19.84 6.60
N VAL A 263 -4.34 21.04 6.13
CA VAL A 263 -4.13 21.49 4.75
C VAL A 263 -2.92 22.40 4.69
N ILE A 264 -1.95 22.01 3.87
CA ILE A 264 -0.67 22.72 3.72
C ILE A 264 -0.52 23.16 2.28
N ASN A 265 -0.19 24.41 2.03
CA ASN A 265 0.13 24.90 0.71
C ASN A 265 1.40 24.20 0.19
N ARG A 266 1.30 23.52 -0.95
CA ARG A 266 2.36 22.69 -1.53
C ARG A 266 3.58 23.51 -1.97
N HIS A 267 3.39 24.77 -2.38
CA HIS A 267 4.44 25.63 -2.91
C HIS A 267 5.18 26.41 -1.82
N THR A 268 4.48 26.81 -0.76
CA THR A 268 5.05 27.64 0.31
C THR A 268 5.37 26.85 1.59
N GLY A 269 4.79 25.64 1.74
CA GLY A 269 4.88 24.84 2.97
C GLY A 269 4.07 25.41 4.14
N GLN A 270 3.30 26.48 3.93
CA GLN A 270 2.53 27.13 4.98
C GLN A 270 1.24 26.36 5.27
N LEU A 271 0.86 26.28 6.54
CA LEU A 271 -0.42 25.76 6.97
C LEU A 271 -1.54 26.70 6.49
N VAL A 272 -2.43 26.18 5.66
CA VAL A 272 -3.64 26.87 5.18
C VAL A 272 -4.74 26.84 6.24
N GLY A 273 -4.95 25.64 6.84
CA GLY A 273 -5.97 25.47 7.85
C GLY A 273 -6.04 24.05 8.41
N ARG A 274 -6.89 23.92 9.43
CA ARG A 274 -7.29 22.64 10.03
C ARG A 274 -8.80 22.53 9.96
N PHE A 275 -9.29 21.44 9.38
CA PHE A 275 -10.71 21.17 9.15
C PHE A 275 -11.13 19.93 9.93
N ASP A 276 -11.95 20.12 10.95
CA ASP A 276 -12.40 19.02 11.81
C ASP A 276 -13.48 18.19 11.15
N SER A 277 -13.46 16.88 11.37
CA SER A 277 -14.52 15.93 11.03
C SER A 277 -14.85 15.01 12.19
N ASP A 278 -15.90 14.23 12.06
CA ASP A 278 -16.19 13.14 12.98
C ASP A 278 -15.10 12.06 12.90
N PRO A 279 -14.93 11.22 13.95
CA PRO A 279 -13.87 10.23 13.99
C PRO A 279 -14.09 9.14 12.94
N PHE A 280 -13.03 8.82 12.21
CA PHE A 280 -12.94 7.69 11.30
C PHE A 280 -11.47 7.26 11.16
N PHE A 281 -11.22 6.11 10.55
CA PHE A 281 -9.89 5.61 10.22
C PHE A 281 -9.80 5.32 8.72
N ALA A 282 -8.61 5.43 8.14
CA ALA A 282 -8.31 4.98 6.79
C ALA A 282 -6.83 4.57 6.67
N PHE A 283 -6.56 3.57 5.82
CA PHE A 283 -5.21 3.33 5.32
C PHE A 283 -4.96 4.18 4.08
N HIS A 284 -5.88 4.19 3.12
CA HIS A 284 -5.63 4.70 1.77
C HIS A 284 -6.46 5.94 1.43
N HIS A 285 -5.74 7.01 1.04
CA HIS A 285 -6.31 8.08 0.23
C HIS A 285 -6.35 7.60 -1.22
N VAL A 286 -7.38 8.01 -1.95
CA VAL A 286 -7.53 7.71 -3.39
C VAL A 286 -7.00 8.88 -4.20
N ASN A 287 -7.69 10.03 -4.14
CA ASN A 287 -7.30 11.23 -4.86
C ASN A 287 -7.67 12.48 -4.05
N ALA A 288 -7.03 13.61 -4.36
CA ALA A 288 -7.44 14.90 -3.84
C ALA A 288 -7.29 15.98 -4.91
N PHE A 289 -8.25 16.91 -4.94
CA PHE A 289 -8.29 17.96 -5.96
C PHE A 289 -9.06 19.18 -5.44
N GLU A 290 -8.86 20.32 -6.11
CA GLU A 290 -9.63 21.54 -5.84
C GLU A 290 -10.88 21.57 -6.71
N GLU A 291 -12.02 21.96 -6.12
CA GLU A 291 -13.28 22.21 -6.82
C GLU A 291 -13.95 23.50 -6.28
N GLY A 292 -13.86 24.57 -7.06
CA GLY A 292 -14.30 25.89 -6.60
C GLY A 292 -13.51 26.38 -5.39
N ASN A 293 -14.19 26.64 -4.28
CA ASN A 293 -13.58 27.04 -3.00
C ASN A 293 -13.49 25.89 -1.99
N GLU A 294 -13.51 24.66 -2.48
CA GLU A 294 -13.38 23.45 -1.65
C GLU A 294 -12.18 22.62 -2.08
N LEU A 295 -11.58 22.01 -1.09
CA LEU A 295 -10.60 20.95 -1.31
C LEU A 295 -11.33 19.62 -1.11
N VAL A 296 -11.29 18.76 -2.12
CA VAL A 296 -11.95 17.45 -2.14
C VAL A 296 -10.92 16.37 -1.87
N VAL A 297 -11.26 15.41 -1.00
CA VAL A 297 -10.41 14.29 -0.64
C VAL A 297 -11.22 13.01 -0.67
N ASP A 298 -10.85 12.09 -1.56
CA ASP A 298 -11.46 10.77 -1.64
C ASP A 298 -10.56 9.74 -0.95
N LEU A 299 -11.14 8.93 -0.07
CA LEU A 299 -10.42 7.92 0.69
C LEU A 299 -11.32 6.74 1.07
N VAL A 300 -10.71 5.61 1.45
CA VAL A 300 -11.42 4.43 1.97
C VAL A 300 -11.50 4.54 3.48
N ALA A 301 -12.67 4.91 3.98
CA ALA A 301 -12.92 5.17 5.40
C ALA A 301 -13.54 3.98 6.13
N TYR A 302 -13.05 3.70 7.31
CA TYR A 302 -13.61 2.77 8.31
C TYR A 302 -14.25 3.56 9.45
N PRO A 303 -15.28 3.03 10.11
CA PRO A 303 -15.89 3.69 11.28
C PRO A 303 -14.90 3.89 12.43
N ASP A 304 -13.94 2.98 12.57
CA ASP A 304 -12.88 2.98 13.58
C ASP A 304 -11.64 2.20 13.11
N ALA A 305 -10.65 2.04 13.99
CA ALA A 305 -9.40 1.34 13.67
C ALA A 305 -9.46 -0.20 13.90
N SER A 306 -10.65 -0.81 14.00
CA SER A 306 -10.82 -2.26 14.23
C SER A 306 -10.22 -3.11 13.11
N ILE A 307 -10.14 -2.57 11.89
CA ILE A 307 -9.48 -3.23 10.75
C ILE A 307 -8.01 -3.58 11.05
N VAL A 308 -7.29 -2.76 11.82
CA VAL A 308 -5.92 -3.06 12.25
C VAL A 308 -5.88 -4.36 13.06
N ASN A 309 -6.83 -4.54 13.96
CA ASN A 309 -6.93 -5.78 14.75
C ASN A 309 -7.44 -6.97 13.95
N ALA A 310 -8.29 -6.74 12.94
CA ALA A 310 -8.79 -7.80 12.06
C ALA A 310 -7.68 -8.43 11.21
N TYR A 311 -6.61 -7.70 10.93
CA TYR A 311 -5.46 -8.18 10.15
C TYR A 311 -4.42 -9.00 10.95
N TYR A 312 -4.66 -9.28 12.23
CA TYR A 312 -3.84 -10.28 12.94
C TYR A 312 -4.08 -11.68 12.35
N LEU A 313 -2.99 -12.43 12.12
CA LEU A 313 -3.06 -13.72 11.44
C LEU A 313 -3.96 -14.74 12.17
N ASN A 314 -4.00 -14.72 13.50
CA ASN A 314 -4.92 -15.57 14.26
C ASN A 314 -6.40 -15.23 14.01
N ARG A 315 -6.71 -13.99 13.62
CA ARG A 315 -8.06 -13.60 13.18
C ARG A 315 -8.31 -14.01 11.73
N LEU A 316 -7.35 -13.79 10.86
CA LEU A 316 -7.46 -14.17 9.45
C LEU A 316 -7.51 -15.70 9.22
N HIS A 317 -7.05 -16.49 10.19
CA HIS A 317 -7.19 -17.94 10.21
C HIS A 317 -8.52 -18.42 10.83
N ASP A 318 -9.30 -17.54 11.43
CA ASP A 318 -10.63 -17.87 11.94
C ASP A 318 -11.64 -17.90 10.79
N PRO A 319 -12.23 -19.06 10.46
CA PRO A 319 -13.15 -19.16 9.32
C PRO A 319 -14.47 -18.39 9.53
N GLN A 320 -14.75 -17.91 10.74
CA GLN A 320 -15.93 -17.11 11.07
C GLN A 320 -15.62 -15.61 11.13
N ALA A 321 -14.34 -15.21 11.00
CA ALA A 321 -13.98 -13.81 11.04
C ALA A 321 -14.52 -13.07 9.81
N GLU A 322 -15.04 -11.87 10.07
CA GLU A 322 -15.42 -10.90 9.04
C GLU A 322 -14.52 -9.69 9.14
N LEU A 323 -14.13 -9.14 7.98
CA LEU A 323 -13.37 -7.89 7.92
C LEU A 323 -14.31 -6.69 8.14
N PRO A 324 -13.89 -5.67 8.89
CA PRO A 324 -14.56 -4.38 8.91
C PRO A 324 -14.66 -3.79 7.50
N PHE A 325 -15.76 -3.11 7.20
CA PHE A 325 -16.01 -2.55 5.87
C PHE A 325 -15.40 -1.17 5.71
N GLY A 326 -14.44 -1.03 4.79
CA GLY A 326 -14.01 0.25 4.25
C GLY A 326 -14.99 0.75 3.19
N GLN A 327 -15.33 2.03 3.23
CA GLN A 327 -16.26 2.69 2.32
C GLN A 327 -15.57 3.81 1.57
N LEU A 328 -15.81 3.92 0.28
CA LEU A 328 -15.33 5.06 -0.52
C LEU A 328 -16.11 6.31 -0.15
N ARG A 329 -15.46 7.25 0.53
CA ARG A 329 -16.01 8.53 0.95
C ARG A 329 -15.29 9.69 0.30
N ARG A 330 -16.06 10.71 -0.10
CA ARG A 330 -15.56 11.99 -0.58
C ARG A 330 -15.73 13.04 0.52
N TYR A 331 -14.63 13.53 1.05
CA TYR A 331 -14.63 14.63 2.01
C TYR A 331 -14.47 15.96 1.27
N ARG A 332 -15.24 16.95 1.68
CA ARG A 332 -15.17 18.34 1.19
C ARG A 332 -14.74 19.26 2.32
N LEU A 333 -13.65 19.97 2.10
CA LEU A 333 -13.05 20.89 3.06
C LEU A 333 -13.24 22.32 2.52
N PRO A 334 -14.11 23.15 3.12
CA PRO A 334 -14.36 24.51 2.65
C PRO A 334 -13.16 25.40 2.98
N LEU A 335 -12.37 25.81 2.00
CA LEU A 335 -11.14 26.60 2.20
C LEU A 335 -11.39 27.97 2.84
N GLY A 336 -12.63 28.46 2.81
CA GLY A 336 -13.06 29.65 3.54
C GLY A 336 -13.34 29.44 5.04
N GLY A 337 -13.13 28.24 5.57
CA GLY A 337 -13.36 27.85 6.97
C GLY A 337 -14.62 27.02 7.15
N GLY A 338 -14.69 26.27 8.26
CA GLY A 338 -15.78 25.35 8.59
C GLY A 338 -15.32 23.93 8.84
N ARG A 339 -16.28 23.01 9.02
CA ARG A 339 -16.00 21.58 9.22
C ARG A 339 -15.95 20.86 7.88
N ALA A 340 -15.12 19.82 7.80
CA ALA A 340 -15.17 18.86 6.72
C ALA A 340 -16.51 18.09 6.77
N ARG A 341 -17.12 17.88 5.60
CA ARG A 341 -18.30 17.04 5.41
C ARG A 341 -17.98 15.96 4.40
N TYR A 342 -18.68 14.84 4.45
CA TYR A 342 -18.49 13.78 3.46
C TYR A 342 -19.79 13.34 2.81
N GLU A 343 -19.66 12.78 1.64
CA GLU A 343 -20.66 12.01 0.93
C GLU A 343 -20.13 10.59 0.69
N LEU A 344 -21.01 9.61 0.74
CA LEU A 344 -20.69 8.22 0.40
C LEU A 344 -20.75 8.06 -1.11
N LEU A 345 -19.63 7.68 -1.72
CA LEU A 345 -19.59 7.47 -3.18
C LEU A 345 -20.04 6.06 -3.58
N SER A 346 -19.93 5.07 -2.69
CA SER A 346 -20.36 3.69 -2.94
C SER A 346 -20.61 2.94 -1.63
N GLU A 347 -21.64 2.08 -1.64
CA GLU A 347 -21.94 1.13 -0.57
C GLU A 347 -21.03 -0.13 -0.60
N ALA A 348 -20.26 -0.31 -1.67
CA ALA A 348 -19.36 -1.45 -1.77
C ALA A 348 -18.27 -1.36 -0.70
N CYS A 349 -18.05 -2.46 0.03
CA CYS A 349 -16.86 -2.62 0.84
C CYS A 349 -15.63 -2.59 -0.07
N MET A 350 -14.57 -1.88 0.32
CA MET A 350 -13.35 -1.89 -0.48
C MET A 350 -12.09 -1.61 0.34
N GLU A 351 -10.96 -2.05 -0.23
CA GLU A 351 -9.61 -1.73 0.20
C GLU A 351 -8.62 -1.81 -0.98
N LEU A 352 -7.37 -1.36 -0.75
CA LEU A 352 -6.33 -1.28 -1.78
C LEU A 352 -6.83 -0.56 -3.04
N PRO A 353 -7.35 0.68 -2.90
CA PRO A 353 -7.95 1.39 -4.01
C PRO A 353 -6.89 1.86 -5.01
N ARG A 354 -7.22 1.72 -6.30
CA ARG A 354 -6.40 2.22 -7.41
C ARG A 354 -7.28 3.00 -8.39
N PHE A 355 -6.67 3.91 -9.12
CA PHE A 355 -7.28 4.66 -10.22
C PHE A 355 -6.23 4.96 -11.29
N ASP A 356 -6.58 5.59 -12.39
CA ASP A 356 -5.62 6.03 -13.41
C ASP A 356 -4.80 7.22 -12.88
N TYR A 357 -3.80 6.89 -12.02
CA TYR A 357 -2.96 7.87 -11.32
C TYR A 357 -2.17 8.74 -12.29
N GLU A 358 -1.63 8.15 -13.35
CA GLU A 358 -0.81 8.83 -14.35
C GLU A 358 -1.53 10.05 -14.96
N ARG A 359 -2.82 9.90 -15.30
CA ARG A 359 -3.60 10.96 -15.98
C ARG A 359 -4.44 11.81 -15.03
N TYR A 360 -4.84 11.28 -13.90
CA TYR A 360 -5.88 11.90 -13.07
C TYR A 360 -5.46 12.18 -11.63
N ASN A 361 -4.19 11.95 -11.26
CA ASN A 361 -3.69 12.39 -9.98
C ASN A 361 -3.88 13.92 -9.85
N THR A 362 -4.44 14.37 -8.72
CA THR A 362 -4.80 15.77 -8.44
C THR A 362 -5.87 16.39 -9.35
N ASN A 363 -6.56 15.58 -10.17
CA ASN A 363 -7.50 16.05 -11.18
C ASN A 363 -8.95 15.68 -10.79
N SER A 364 -9.85 16.68 -10.79
CA SER A 364 -11.28 16.51 -10.51
C SER A 364 -12.04 15.72 -11.57
N GLN A 365 -11.46 15.52 -12.75
CA GLN A 365 -12.11 14.79 -13.83
C GLN A 365 -12.06 13.28 -13.67
N TYR A 366 -11.28 12.73 -12.72
CA TYR A 366 -11.23 11.29 -12.50
C TYR A 366 -12.60 10.71 -12.13
N ARG A 367 -12.84 9.50 -12.56
CA ARG A 367 -14.16 8.87 -12.47
C ARG A 367 -14.16 7.47 -11.88
N TYR A 368 -13.13 6.67 -12.14
CA TYR A 368 -13.15 5.26 -11.78
C TYR A 368 -12.15 4.91 -10.68
N VAL A 369 -12.63 4.15 -9.69
CA VAL A 369 -11.82 3.55 -8.64
C VAL A 369 -11.94 2.04 -8.73
N TYR A 370 -10.82 1.36 -8.70
CA TYR A 370 -10.70 -0.10 -8.69
C TYR A 370 -10.18 -0.54 -7.33
N ALA A 371 -10.73 -1.62 -6.75
CA ALA A 371 -10.34 -2.05 -5.42
C ALA A 371 -10.59 -3.55 -5.21
N VAL A 372 -9.97 -4.13 -4.18
CA VAL A 372 -10.41 -5.40 -3.63
C VAL A 372 -11.66 -5.18 -2.78
N SER A 373 -12.49 -6.20 -2.68
CA SER A 373 -13.78 -6.14 -1.98
C SER A 373 -14.13 -7.48 -1.36
N VAL A 374 -15.17 -7.49 -0.55
CA VAL A 374 -15.77 -8.70 0.00
C VAL A 374 -17.15 -8.89 -0.65
N ASN A 375 -17.39 -10.07 -1.23
CA ASN A 375 -18.69 -10.43 -1.78
C ASN A 375 -19.73 -10.45 -0.64
N PRO A 376 -20.83 -9.68 -0.74
CA PRO A 376 -21.85 -9.61 0.32
C PRO A 376 -22.53 -10.95 0.65
N GLN A 377 -22.47 -11.92 -0.27
CA GLN A 377 -23.00 -13.27 -0.08
C GLN A 377 -22.00 -14.24 0.56
N GLN A 378 -20.72 -13.85 0.65
CA GLN A 378 -19.64 -14.65 1.22
C GLN A 378 -18.70 -13.72 2.02
N ARG A 379 -19.16 -13.31 3.20
CA ARG A 379 -18.49 -12.26 4.01
C ARG A 379 -17.32 -12.76 4.85
N GLN A 380 -17.27 -14.07 5.14
CA GLN A 380 -16.23 -14.67 5.97
C GLN A 380 -14.92 -14.78 5.20
N GLY A 381 -13.83 -14.62 5.93
CA GLY A 381 -12.48 -14.78 5.42
C GLY A 381 -11.84 -13.48 4.95
N PHE A 382 -11.32 -13.47 3.74
CA PHE A 382 -10.52 -12.37 3.20
C PHE A 382 -11.20 -11.77 1.95
N TYR A 383 -10.57 -10.77 1.33
CA TYR A 383 -11.04 -10.15 0.09
C TYR A 383 -11.18 -11.18 -1.01
N ASN A 384 -12.38 -11.37 -1.52
CA ASN A 384 -12.73 -12.43 -2.48
C ASN A 384 -13.41 -11.89 -3.75
N GLN A 385 -13.34 -10.57 -3.97
CA GLN A 385 -13.97 -9.88 -5.07
C GLN A 385 -13.14 -8.68 -5.50
N LEU A 386 -13.16 -8.33 -6.79
CA LEU A 386 -12.74 -7.03 -7.29
C LEU A 386 -13.96 -6.16 -7.57
N VAL A 387 -13.81 -4.86 -7.38
CA VAL A 387 -14.83 -3.87 -7.70
C VAL A 387 -14.25 -2.73 -8.54
N LYS A 388 -15.08 -2.21 -9.45
CA LYS A 388 -14.91 -0.95 -10.15
C LYS A 388 -16.06 -0.03 -9.76
N VAL A 389 -15.76 1.13 -9.25
CA VAL A 389 -16.75 2.14 -8.82
C VAL A 389 -16.67 3.35 -9.75
N ASP A 390 -17.81 3.75 -10.29
CA ASP A 390 -17.98 5.04 -10.95
C ASP A 390 -18.30 6.09 -9.89
N THR A 391 -17.36 6.97 -9.58
CA THR A 391 -17.48 7.97 -8.52
C THR A 391 -18.56 9.04 -8.77
N ARG A 392 -19.05 9.17 -10.03
CA ARG A 392 -20.08 10.13 -10.39
C ARG A 392 -21.49 9.58 -10.22
N THR A 393 -21.67 8.27 -10.38
CA THR A 393 -22.99 7.63 -10.37
C THR A 393 -23.18 6.64 -9.22
N GLY A 394 -22.10 6.26 -8.52
CA GLY A 394 -22.10 5.21 -7.52
C GLY A 394 -22.25 3.79 -8.11
N ARG A 395 -22.30 3.65 -9.45
CA ARG A 395 -22.44 2.34 -10.10
C ARG A 395 -21.22 1.46 -9.83
N VAL A 396 -21.48 0.21 -9.49
CA VAL A 396 -20.45 -0.80 -9.19
C VAL A 396 -20.50 -1.91 -10.23
N GLN A 397 -19.33 -2.30 -10.74
CA GLN A 397 -19.10 -3.54 -11.48
C GLN A 397 -18.20 -4.43 -10.64
N THR A 398 -18.39 -5.75 -10.70
CA THR A 398 -17.67 -6.72 -9.89
C THR A 398 -17.11 -7.85 -10.70
N TRP A 399 -15.99 -8.39 -10.25
CA TRP A 399 -15.47 -9.71 -10.65
C TRP A 399 -15.36 -10.58 -9.40
N HIS A 400 -15.85 -11.79 -9.45
CA HIS A 400 -15.80 -12.77 -8.39
C HIS A 400 -15.79 -14.18 -8.99
N GLU A 401 -15.00 -15.07 -8.41
CA GLU A 401 -14.97 -16.50 -8.70
C GLU A 401 -14.85 -17.27 -7.37
N THR A 402 -15.53 -18.40 -7.28
CA THR A 402 -15.55 -19.23 -6.06
C THR A 402 -14.14 -19.68 -5.71
N ASP A 403 -13.78 -19.63 -4.41
CA ASP A 403 -12.46 -19.97 -3.87
C ASP A 403 -11.30 -19.13 -4.43
N CYS A 404 -11.59 -18.04 -5.14
CA CYS A 404 -10.61 -17.12 -5.69
C CYS A 404 -10.54 -15.83 -4.86
N TYR A 405 -9.31 -15.43 -4.50
CA TYR A 405 -9.03 -14.28 -3.64
C TYR A 405 -8.07 -13.33 -4.35
N PRO A 406 -8.60 -12.26 -4.97
CA PRO A 406 -7.79 -11.31 -5.72
C PRO A 406 -6.98 -10.39 -4.81
N GLY A 407 -5.75 -10.05 -5.24
CA GLY A 407 -4.96 -8.98 -4.69
C GLY A 407 -5.30 -7.63 -5.33
N GLU A 408 -4.55 -6.58 -4.96
CA GLU A 408 -4.72 -5.22 -5.47
C GLU A 408 -4.88 -5.19 -7.00
N PRO A 409 -5.92 -4.52 -7.53
CA PRO A 409 -6.08 -4.30 -8.96
C PRO A 409 -5.21 -3.15 -9.45
N VAL A 410 -4.35 -3.41 -10.43
CA VAL A 410 -3.52 -2.37 -11.07
C VAL A 410 -4.11 -2.03 -12.44
N PHE A 411 -4.51 -0.78 -12.62
CA PHE A 411 -5.00 -0.30 -13.92
C PHE A 411 -3.82 -0.04 -14.86
N VAL A 412 -3.94 -0.53 -16.09
CA VAL A 412 -3.00 -0.26 -17.17
C VAL A 412 -3.77 0.30 -18.35
N GLY A 413 -3.57 1.57 -18.61
CA GLY A 413 -4.26 2.26 -19.69
C GLY A 413 -3.72 1.90 -21.09
N ARG A 414 -4.61 1.74 -22.06
CA ARG A 414 -4.23 1.55 -23.44
C ARG A 414 -3.48 2.80 -23.97
N PRO A 415 -2.34 2.65 -24.65
CA PRO A 415 -1.67 3.77 -25.30
C PRO A 415 -2.58 4.54 -26.24
N GLY A 416 -2.61 5.87 -26.12
CA GLY A 416 -3.47 6.73 -26.94
C GLY A 416 -4.96 6.71 -26.60
N ARG A 417 -5.35 6.13 -25.44
CA ARG A 417 -6.74 6.06 -24.98
C ARG A 417 -7.40 7.43 -24.85
N VAL A 418 -8.70 7.49 -25.12
CA VAL A 418 -9.55 8.66 -24.90
C VAL A 418 -10.36 8.49 -23.59
N ALA A 419 -11.04 7.36 -23.46
CA ALA A 419 -11.78 7.05 -22.24
C ALA A 419 -10.82 6.73 -21.10
N GLU A 420 -11.19 7.13 -19.85
CA GLU A 420 -10.38 6.90 -18.66
C GLU A 420 -10.17 5.40 -18.41
N ASP A 421 -11.21 4.62 -18.60
CA ASP A 421 -11.23 3.17 -18.37
C ASP A 421 -10.90 2.32 -19.62
N ASP A 422 -10.39 2.93 -20.70
CA ASP A 422 -9.89 2.16 -21.87
C ASP A 422 -8.52 1.56 -21.53
N GLY A 423 -8.54 0.31 -21.09
CA GLY A 423 -7.36 -0.39 -20.61
C GLY A 423 -7.67 -1.76 -20.05
N VAL A 424 -6.78 -2.25 -19.20
CA VAL A 424 -6.95 -3.51 -18.48
C VAL A 424 -6.69 -3.33 -16.99
N ILE A 425 -7.25 -4.24 -16.20
CA ILE A 425 -6.92 -4.42 -14.79
C ILE A 425 -6.09 -5.69 -14.65
N LEU A 426 -4.97 -5.58 -13.95
CA LEU A 426 -4.10 -6.69 -13.59
C LEU A 426 -4.24 -6.98 -12.09
N SER A 427 -4.50 -8.23 -11.71
CA SER A 427 -4.56 -8.66 -10.31
C SER A 427 -3.98 -10.06 -10.17
N VAL A 428 -3.17 -10.28 -9.13
CA VAL A 428 -2.71 -11.62 -8.76
C VAL A 428 -3.75 -12.26 -7.86
N VAL A 429 -4.31 -13.36 -8.30
CA VAL A 429 -5.42 -14.05 -7.63
C VAL A 429 -4.93 -15.35 -7.03
N LEU A 430 -5.19 -15.59 -5.75
CA LEU A 430 -5.04 -16.89 -5.14
C LEU A 430 -6.26 -17.75 -5.46
N ASP A 431 -6.07 -18.88 -6.12
CA ASP A 431 -7.07 -19.93 -6.31
C ASP A 431 -6.87 -20.99 -5.22
N ALA A 432 -7.63 -20.88 -4.16
CA ALA A 432 -7.54 -21.80 -3.03
C ALA A 432 -8.12 -23.19 -3.35
N GLY A 433 -8.99 -23.28 -4.36
CA GLY A 433 -9.54 -24.54 -4.86
C GLY A 433 -8.49 -25.38 -5.57
N GLN A 434 -7.61 -24.74 -6.35
CA GLN A 434 -6.49 -25.39 -7.05
C GLN A 434 -5.19 -25.41 -6.24
N GLY A 435 -5.08 -24.62 -5.17
CA GLY A 435 -3.85 -24.48 -4.39
C GLY A 435 -2.74 -23.74 -5.14
N THR A 436 -3.09 -22.89 -6.10
CA THR A 436 -2.17 -22.12 -6.94
C THR A 436 -2.59 -20.66 -7.01
N SER A 437 -1.89 -19.88 -7.82
CA SER A 437 -2.31 -18.50 -8.14
C SER A 437 -2.32 -18.29 -9.66
N PHE A 438 -2.98 -17.24 -10.09
CA PHE A 438 -2.91 -16.78 -11.48
C PHE A 438 -2.89 -15.25 -11.55
N LEU A 439 -2.28 -14.73 -12.61
CA LEU A 439 -2.42 -13.33 -12.97
C LEU A 439 -3.70 -13.17 -13.80
N LEU A 440 -4.66 -12.42 -13.27
CA LEU A 440 -5.92 -12.08 -13.92
C LEU A 440 -5.75 -10.82 -14.75
N VAL A 441 -6.30 -10.82 -15.96
CA VAL A 441 -6.40 -9.66 -16.86
C VAL A 441 -7.85 -9.39 -17.15
N LEU A 442 -8.42 -8.31 -16.60
CA LEU A 442 -9.78 -7.87 -16.92
C LEU A 442 -9.75 -6.74 -17.94
N ASP A 443 -10.74 -6.69 -18.80
CA ASP A 443 -11.07 -5.49 -19.57
C ASP A 443 -11.60 -4.41 -18.61
N ALA A 444 -10.96 -3.26 -18.55
CA ALA A 444 -11.30 -2.26 -17.54
C ALA A 444 -12.64 -1.56 -17.80
N GLN A 445 -13.18 -1.58 -19.03
CA GLN A 445 -14.49 -1.00 -19.36
C GLN A 445 -15.65 -1.93 -18.98
N SER A 446 -15.61 -3.17 -19.46
CA SER A 446 -16.66 -4.17 -19.19
C SER A 446 -16.50 -4.86 -17.86
N PHE A 447 -15.30 -4.85 -17.28
CA PHE A 447 -14.87 -5.57 -16.08
C PHE A 447 -14.98 -7.09 -16.24
N ALA A 448 -14.97 -7.58 -17.48
CA ALA A 448 -14.96 -8.99 -17.85
C ALA A 448 -13.54 -9.52 -17.99
N GLU A 449 -13.34 -10.80 -17.68
CA GLU A 449 -12.07 -11.47 -17.87
C GLU A 449 -11.69 -11.57 -19.35
N ARG A 450 -10.45 -11.19 -19.67
CA ARG A 450 -9.83 -11.33 -20.98
C ARG A 450 -8.86 -12.49 -21.05
N ALA A 451 -8.07 -12.63 -19.99
CA ALA A 451 -7.08 -13.70 -19.90
C ALA A 451 -6.70 -13.98 -18.45
N ARG A 452 -6.16 -15.17 -18.23
CA ARG A 452 -5.41 -15.51 -17.02
C ARG A 452 -4.12 -16.24 -17.35
N ALA A 453 -3.05 -15.93 -16.59
CA ALA A 453 -1.77 -16.62 -16.69
C ALA A 453 -1.52 -17.39 -15.39
N THR A 454 -1.51 -18.71 -15.45
CA THR A 454 -1.49 -19.61 -14.28
C THR A 454 -0.06 -19.80 -13.77
N LEU A 455 0.13 -19.65 -12.46
CA LEU A 455 1.36 -19.98 -11.76
C LEU A 455 1.33 -21.43 -11.23
N PRO A 456 2.48 -22.09 -11.06
CA PRO A 456 2.53 -23.45 -10.54
C PRO A 456 2.42 -23.54 -9.00
N HIS A 457 2.27 -22.41 -8.31
CA HIS A 457 2.28 -22.31 -6.85
C HIS A 457 1.36 -21.18 -6.37
N PRO A 458 0.92 -21.18 -5.09
CA PRO A 458 0.22 -20.05 -4.50
C PRO A 458 1.18 -18.86 -4.29
N VAL A 459 0.68 -17.65 -4.46
CA VAL A 459 1.34 -16.40 -4.06
C VAL A 459 0.65 -15.91 -2.80
N LEU A 460 1.42 -15.58 -1.78
CA LEU A 460 0.87 -15.03 -0.54
C LEU A 460 0.20 -13.67 -0.79
N PHE A 461 -0.76 -13.31 0.06
CA PHE A 461 -1.42 -12.01 -0.05
C PHE A 461 -0.41 -10.89 0.17
N GLY A 462 -0.07 -10.23 -0.92
CA GLY A 462 0.77 -9.04 -0.95
C GLY A 462 -0.06 -7.76 -0.75
N TYR A 463 0.62 -6.62 -0.88
CA TYR A 463 -0.04 -5.32 -0.73
C TYR A 463 -0.09 -4.61 -2.07
N HIS A 464 0.97 -3.87 -2.41
CA HIS A 464 0.96 -2.99 -3.56
C HIS A 464 1.88 -3.47 -4.68
N GLY A 465 1.54 -3.07 -5.87
CA GLY A 465 2.36 -3.24 -7.04
C GLY A 465 2.17 -2.08 -8.00
N ASP A 466 2.99 -2.05 -9.03
CA ASP A 466 2.84 -1.07 -10.08
C ASP A 466 3.24 -1.66 -11.43
N TYR A 467 2.67 -1.08 -12.50
CA TYR A 467 2.98 -1.47 -13.86
C TYR A 467 3.95 -0.46 -14.48
N PHE A 468 5.04 -0.97 -15.03
CA PHE A 468 6.05 -0.19 -15.72
C PHE A 468 6.00 -0.55 -17.21
N PRO A 469 5.58 0.37 -18.08
CA PRO A 469 5.58 0.12 -19.52
C PRO A 469 6.99 -0.13 -20.03
N ALA A 470 7.12 -1.00 -21.04
CA ALA A 470 8.40 -1.16 -21.72
C ALA A 470 8.80 0.20 -22.31
N GLU A 471 10.02 0.66 -22.04
CA GLU A 471 10.52 1.86 -22.71
C GLU A 471 10.47 1.61 -24.23
N PRO A 472 9.99 2.58 -25.04
CA PRO A 472 10.06 2.44 -26.48
C PRO A 472 11.52 2.21 -26.85
N LEU A 473 11.81 1.11 -27.55
CA LEU A 473 13.13 0.91 -28.14
C LEU A 473 13.39 2.14 -29.03
N LEU A 474 14.18 3.08 -28.54
CA LEU A 474 14.67 4.15 -29.37
C LEU A 474 15.37 3.50 -30.57
N PRO A 475 15.04 3.85 -31.81
CA PRO A 475 15.76 3.34 -32.96
C PRO A 475 17.24 3.65 -32.78
N ARG A 476 18.08 2.57 -32.80
CA ARG A 476 19.53 2.69 -32.76
C ARG A 476 20.07 3.43 -33.94
#